data_ab11b695bdf7e94111ee1f0f09a7c0f9
#
_entry.id   ab11b695bdf7e94111ee1f0f09a7c0f9
#
_cell.length_a   1.000
_cell.length_b   1.000
_cell.length_c   1.000
_cell.angle_alpha   90.00
_cell.angle_beta   90.00
_cell.angle_gamma   90.00
#
_symmetry.space_group_name_H-M   'P 1'
#
loop_
_entity.id
_entity.type
_entity.pdbx_description
1 polymer ?
#
loop_
_entity_poly.entity_id
_entity_poly.type
_entity_poly.pdbx_seq_one_letter_code
_entity_poly.pdbx_strand_id
1 'polypeptide(L)'
;ANRIGCGCFALDGTEYHLYQNDGENTLHGGKAGFQKKVWQATPVAGDTVDSVKFHYVSADMEENFPGNLTADVTISWDDDCNLTFHYQATTDKATVINMTNHTYFNLAGYDHGTVRDHAIYIDSDVVTAVDSGLIPTGGYMPVSQTPLDLREEMLIGDGLDCMNECVPMRYAKGYDCNYVLRKGSAMGLCACVHHEESGRTMEVITDQPGVQFYTACTTDYADGKGGMHYLPYSGLCLETQHYPDAPNHPNFPTTTLRPGEIYDTTTIYAFRVDA
;
A
#
# COMPACT_ATOMS: atom_id res chain seq x y z
N ALA A 1 4.58 2.75 -5.55
CA ALA A 1 4.36 1.98 -4.32
C ALA A 1 5.50 0.99 -4.09
N ASN A 2 5.94 0.84 -2.82
CA ASN A 2 6.85 -0.19 -2.34
C ASN A 2 8.24 -0.22 -3.05
N ARG A 3 8.92 -1.38 -3.02
CA ARG A 3 10.32 -1.55 -3.43
C ARG A 3 10.48 -1.96 -4.90
N ILE A 4 11.61 -1.52 -5.49
CA ILE A 4 12.19 -2.08 -6.70
C ILE A 4 13.62 -2.51 -6.35
N GLY A 5 13.91 -3.81 -6.50
CA GLY A 5 15.17 -4.43 -6.10
C GLY A 5 16.36 -3.87 -6.85
N CYS A 6 17.49 -3.71 -6.17
CA CYS A 6 18.73 -3.13 -6.69
C CYS A 6 18.55 -1.74 -7.36
N GLY A 7 17.40 -1.07 -7.16
CA GLY A 7 17.09 0.20 -7.80
C GLY A 7 17.13 0.13 -9.32
N CYS A 8 16.77 -1.00 -9.93
CA CYS A 8 16.80 -1.12 -11.40
C CYS A 8 15.70 -2.04 -11.93
N PHE A 9 15.32 -1.81 -13.17
CA PHE A 9 14.43 -2.69 -13.93
C PHE A 9 14.74 -2.59 -15.43
N ALA A 10 14.35 -3.61 -16.19
CA ALA A 10 14.45 -3.60 -17.65
C ALA A 10 13.06 -3.46 -18.27
N LEU A 11 12.91 -2.55 -19.24
CA LEU A 11 11.70 -2.34 -20.01
C LEU A 11 12.04 -2.22 -21.50
N ASP A 12 11.43 -3.08 -22.33
CA ASP A 12 11.64 -3.13 -23.78
C ASP A 12 13.13 -3.18 -24.17
N GLY A 13 13.94 -3.93 -23.42
CA GLY A 13 15.39 -4.11 -23.67
C GLY A 13 16.27 -2.96 -23.18
N THR A 14 15.70 -1.94 -22.56
CA THR A 14 16.44 -0.84 -21.92
C THR A 14 16.44 -1.02 -20.42
N GLU A 15 17.61 -0.92 -19.78
CA GLU A 15 17.76 -0.95 -18.34
C GLU A 15 17.67 0.47 -17.77
N TYR A 16 16.88 0.64 -16.70
CA TYR A 16 16.69 1.90 -16.01
C TYR A 16 17.21 1.76 -14.57
N HIS A 17 18.08 2.69 -14.17
CA HIS A 17 18.65 2.76 -12.84
C HIS A 17 17.99 3.90 -12.06
N LEU A 18 17.34 3.53 -10.97
CA LEU A 18 16.60 4.44 -10.10
C LEU A 18 17.47 4.95 -8.94
N TYR A 19 17.02 6.00 -8.27
CA TYR A 19 17.67 6.46 -7.05
C TYR A 19 17.45 5.46 -5.90
N GLN A 20 18.55 4.96 -5.33
CA GLN A 20 18.53 4.04 -4.19
C GLN A 20 18.38 4.83 -2.90
N ASN A 21 17.20 4.75 -2.27
CA ASN A 21 16.84 5.43 -1.03
C ASN A 21 16.50 4.48 0.12
N ASP A 22 16.65 3.16 -0.11
CA ASP A 22 16.45 2.09 0.86
C ASP A 22 17.57 1.04 0.72
N GLY A 23 18.76 1.36 1.25
CA GLY A 23 19.97 0.56 1.02
C GLY A 23 20.34 0.55 -0.47
N GLU A 24 20.37 -0.65 -1.06
CA GLU A 24 20.61 -0.85 -2.50
C GLU A 24 19.33 -0.77 -3.35
N ASN A 25 18.17 -0.58 -2.71
CA ASN A 25 16.87 -0.63 -3.37
C ASN A 25 16.27 0.76 -3.54
N THR A 26 15.28 0.87 -4.43
CA THR A 26 14.40 2.02 -4.52
C THR A 26 13.12 1.74 -3.74
N LEU A 27 12.68 2.68 -2.92
CA LEU A 27 11.43 2.63 -2.16
C LEU A 27 10.57 3.85 -2.51
N HIS A 28 9.28 3.59 -2.75
CA HIS A 28 8.25 4.62 -2.97
C HIS A 28 8.61 5.70 -4.01
N GLY A 29 9.17 5.28 -5.13
CA GLY A 29 9.48 6.17 -6.26
C GLY A 29 10.76 6.99 -6.11
N GLY A 30 11.64 6.63 -5.15
CA GLY A 30 13.00 7.19 -5.06
C GLY A 30 13.12 8.42 -4.16
N LYS A 31 14.00 9.37 -4.53
CA LYS A 31 14.37 10.51 -3.70
C LYS A 31 13.25 11.52 -3.52
N ALA A 32 12.50 11.77 -4.59
CA ALA A 32 11.43 12.74 -4.66
C ALA A 32 10.20 12.14 -5.38
N GLY A 33 9.70 11.02 -4.85
CA GLY A 33 8.49 10.37 -5.35
C GLY A 33 7.25 11.26 -5.25
N PHE A 34 6.12 10.77 -5.73
CA PHE A 34 4.89 11.54 -5.90
C PHE A 34 4.38 12.20 -4.61
N GLN A 35 4.67 11.62 -3.45
CA GLN A 35 4.34 12.18 -2.13
C GLN A 35 5.10 13.47 -1.78
N LYS A 36 6.16 13.81 -2.53
CA LYS A 36 6.97 15.02 -2.35
C LYS A 36 6.73 16.07 -3.43
N LYS A 37 5.81 15.81 -4.35
CA LYS A 37 5.47 16.73 -5.44
C LYS A 37 4.31 17.65 -5.04
N VAL A 38 4.25 18.80 -5.70
CA VAL A 38 3.11 19.71 -5.58
C VAL A 38 2.12 19.36 -6.67
N TRP A 39 0.95 18.91 -6.26
CA TRP A 39 -0.15 18.55 -7.16
C TRP A 39 -1.11 19.72 -7.32
N GLN A 40 -1.66 19.87 -8.51
CA GLN A 40 -2.77 20.78 -8.73
C GLN A 40 -4.04 20.15 -8.15
N ALA A 41 -4.65 20.82 -7.16
CA ALA A 41 -5.87 20.35 -6.51
C ALA A 41 -7.08 21.10 -7.07
N THR A 42 -8.14 20.38 -7.43
CA THR A 42 -9.40 20.92 -7.90
C THR A 42 -10.54 20.30 -7.12
N PRO A 43 -11.27 21.06 -6.29
CA PRO A 43 -12.48 20.55 -5.64
C PRO A 43 -13.54 20.18 -6.68
N VAL A 44 -14.22 19.07 -6.47
CA VAL A 44 -15.34 18.61 -7.29
C VAL A 44 -16.56 18.51 -6.38
N ALA A 45 -17.49 19.44 -6.51
CA ALA A 45 -18.70 19.44 -5.71
C ALA A 45 -19.69 18.38 -6.22
N GLY A 46 -20.29 17.64 -5.31
CA GLY A 46 -21.36 16.68 -5.56
C GLY A 46 -22.49 16.84 -4.53
N ASP A 47 -23.65 16.32 -4.82
CA ASP A 47 -24.81 16.41 -3.91
C ASP A 47 -24.69 15.49 -2.70
N THR A 48 -23.98 14.35 -2.84
CA THR A 48 -23.83 13.31 -1.80
C THR A 48 -22.38 12.87 -1.60
N VAL A 49 -21.44 13.39 -2.40
CA VAL A 49 -20.03 13.03 -2.37
C VAL A 49 -19.19 14.29 -2.53
N ASP A 50 -18.39 14.60 -1.53
CA ASP A 50 -17.35 15.62 -1.63
C ASP A 50 -16.06 15.00 -2.14
N SER A 51 -15.45 15.63 -3.15
CA SER A 51 -14.20 15.10 -3.70
C SER A 51 -13.21 16.21 -4.07
N VAL A 52 -11.94 15.81 -4.11
CA VAL A 52 -10.84 16.63 -4.62
C VAL A 52 -10.06 15.80 -5.63
N LYS A 53 -9.92 16.34 -6.83
CA LYS A 53 -9.05 15.78 -7.87
C LYS A 53 -7.68 16.42 -7.79
N PHE A 54 -6.67 15.61 -7.61
CA PHE A 54 -5.26 15.97 -7.68
C PHE A 54 -4.70 15.59 -9.05
N HIS A 55 -4.04 16.53 -9.71
CA HIS A 55 -3.44 16.35 -11.03
C HIS A 55 -1.95 16.63 -10.98
N TYR A 56 -1.14 15.76 -11.59
CA TYR A 56 0.31 15.91 -11.72
C TYR A 56 0.79 15.35 -13.04
N VAL A 57 1.78 16.03 -13.64
CA VAL A 57 2.51 15.52 -14.81
C VAL A 57 3.95 15.28 -14.39
N SER A 58 4.35 14.00 -14.35
CA SER A 58 5.72 13.57 -14.17
C SER A 58 6.42 13.59 -15.51
N ALA A 59 7.49 14.37 -15.63
CA ALA A 59 8.24 14.49 -16.88
C ALA A 59 9.03 13.23 -17.20
N ASP A 60 9.31 12.97 -18.49
CA ASP A 60 10.18 11.87 -18.91
C ASP A 60 11.49 11.89 -18.13
N MET A 61 11.87 10.74 -17.60
CA MET A 61 13.04 10.53 -16.74
C MET A 61 12.98 11.21 -15.36
N GLU A 62 11.82 11.67 -14.90
CA GLU A 62 11.68 12.07 -13.49
C GLU A 62 11.93 10.85 -12.58
N GLU A 63 12.81 11.01 -11.56
CA GLU A 63 13.32 9.91 -10.73
C GLU A 63 13.85 8.71 -11.55
N ASN A 64 14.22 8.95 -12.82
CA ASN A 64 14.71 8.00 -13.82
C ASN A 64 13.64 7.01 -14.34
N PHE A 65 12.37 7.28 -14.13
CA PHE A 65 11.28 6.55 -14.79
C PHE A 65 11.02 7.11 -16.19
N PRO A 66 10.92 6.27 -17.26
CA PRO A 66 10.71 6.74 -18.61
C PRO A 66 9.28 7.23 -18.85
N GLY A 67 9.14 8.16 -19.80
CA GLY A 67 7.87 8.68 -20.31
C GLY A 67 7.32 9.85 -19.51
N ASN A 68 6.58 10.73 -20.19
CA ASN A 68 5.76 11.72 -19.53
C ASN A 68 4.49 11.03 -19.03
N LEU A 69 4.32 10.98 -17.72
CA LEU A 69 3.16 10.37 -17.08
C LEU A 69 2.21 11.46 -16.60
N THR A 70 0.98 11.45 -17.10
CA THR A 70 -0.11 12.26 -16.54
C THR A 70 -0.85 11.42 -15.52
N ALA A 71 -0.87 11.87 -14.26
CA ALA A 71 -1.51 11.17 -13.16
C ALA A 71 -2.59 12.03 -12.52
N ASP A 72 -3.74 11.43 -12.31
CA ASP A 72 -4.88 11.99 -11.59
C ASP A 72 -5.21 11.09 -10.38
N VAL A 73 -5.42 11.70 -9.22
CA VAL A 73 -5.93 11.01 -8.03
C VAL A 73 -7.16 11.76 -7.55
N THR A 74 -8.31 11.12 -7.58
CA THR A 74 -9.53 11.66 -6.99
C THR A 74 -9.75 11.04 -5.63
N ILE A 75 -9.79 11.87 -4.60
CA ILE A 75 -10.10 11.46 -3.23
C ILE A 75 -11.52 11.95 -2.93
N SER A 76 -12.39 11.05 -2.51
CA SER A 76 -13.78 11.37 -2.20
C SER A 76 -14.21 10.80 -0.86
N TRP A 77 -15.16 11.49 -0.25
CA TRP A 77 -15.84 11.08 0.98
C TRP A 77 -17.35 11.17 0.75
N ASP A 78 -18.07 10.10 1.10
CA ASP A 78 -19.52 10.04 0.95
C ASP A 78 -20.25 9.97 2.29
N ASP A 79 -21.59 10.09 2.23
CA ASP A 79 -22.47 10.06 3.41
C ASP A 79 -22.51 8.69 4.11
N ASP A 80 -22.06 7.64 3.42
CA ASP A 80 -21.91 6.29 3.98
C ASP A 80 -20.56 6.06 4.67
N CYS A 81 -19.77 7.15 4.90
CA CYS A 81 -18.44 7.11 5.49
C CYS A 81 -17.43 6.27 4.70
N ASN A 82 -17.50 6.29 3.38
CA ASN A 82 -16.49 5.70 2.53
C ASN A 82 -15.47 6.75 2.07
N LEU A 83 -14.20 6.49 2.35
CA LEU A 83 -13.06 7.25 1.81
C LEU A 83 -12.56 6.51 0.57
N THR A 84 -12.78 7.09 -0.61
CA THR A 84 -12.40 6.48 -1.89
C THR A 84 -11.18 7.17 -2.49
N PHE A 85 -10.21 6.39 -2.94
CA PHE A 85 -9.10 6.81 -3.77
C PHE A 85 -9.26 6.21 -5.16
N HIS A 86 -9.43 7.04 -6.16
CA HIS A 86 -9.47 6.64 -7.57
C HIS A 86 -8.24 7.19 -8.28
N TYR A 87 -7.42 6.30 -8.83
CA TYR A 87 -6.17 6.61 -9.51
C TYR A 87 -6.33 6.39 -11.01
N GLN A 88 -5.98 7.39 -11.79
CA GLN A 88 -5.93 7.29 -13.25
C GLN A 88 -4.60 7.82 -13.76
N ALA A 89 -4.01 7.15 -14.76
CA ALA A 89 -2.82 7.67 -15.41
C ALA A 89 -2.72 7.24 -16.86
N THR A 90 -2.05 8.08 -17.65
CA THR A 90 -1.67 7.81 -19.06
C THR A 90 -0.22 8.20 -19.28
N THR A 91 0.40 7.63 -20.30
CA THR A 91 1.79 7.90 -20.65
C THR A 91 1.98 8.07 -22.16
N ASP A 92 3.01 8.81 -22.56
CA ASP A 92 3.43 8.95 -23.96
C ASP A 92 4.53 7.94 -24.37
N LYS A 93 5.11 7.22 -23.38
CA LYS A 93 6.15 6.21 -23.59
C LYS A 93 5.95 5.08 -22.61
N ALA A 94 6.34 3.84 -22.94
CA ALA A 94 6.26 2.73 -22.02
C ALA A 94 6.98 3.06 -20.71
N THR A 95 6.31 2.83 -19.59
CA THR A 95 6.82 3.10 -18.23
C THR A 95 6.30 2.06 -17.25
N VAL A 96 6.71 2.15 -15.99
CA VAL A 96 6.15 1.37 -14.89
C VAL A 96 5.41 2.28 -13.92
N ILE A 97 4.26 1.83 -13.45
CA ILE A 97 3.41 2.56 -12.51
C ILE A 97 2.78 1.61 -11.50
N ASN A 98 2.80 2.01 -10.24
CA ASN A 98 2.11 1.33 -9.15
C ASN A 98 1.80 2.39 -8.08
N MET A 99 0.55 2.83 -7.99
CA MET A 99 0.14 3.87 -7.06
C MET A 99 -0.66 3.28 -5.90
N THR A 100 -0.43 3.84 -4.73
CA THR A 100 -1.16 3.50 -3.49
C THR A 100 -1.26 4.75 -2.61
N ASN A 101 -1.95 4.64 -1.48
CA ASN A 101 -1.83 5.59 -0.39
C ASN A 101 -1.20 4.91 0.83
N HIS A 102 -0.45 5.66 1.60
CA HIS A 102 0.29 5.17 2.76
C HIS A 102 -0.27 5.78 4.05
N THR A 103 -1.60 5.76 4.19
CA THR A 103 -2.26 6.25 5.39
C THR A 103 -1.99 5.31 6.56
N TYR A 104 -1.60 5.87 7.69
CA TYR A 104 -1.48 5.15 8.96
C TYR A 104 -2.81 5.26 9.71
N PHE A 105 -3.43 4.12 10.00
CA PHE A 105 -4.68 4.02 10.73
C PHE A 105 -4.44 3.55 12.16
N ASN A 106 -5.22 4.08 13.09
CA ASN A 106 -5.41 3.58 14.44
C ASN A 106 -6.88 3.84 14.82
N LEU A 107 -7.69 2.79 14.86
CA LEU A 107 -9.14 2.91 15.09
C LEU A 107 -9.47 3.28 16.55
N ALA A 108 -8.53 3.10 17.48
CA ALA A 108 -8.67 3.60 18.85
C ALA A 108 -8.53 5.13 18.93
N GLY A 109 -7.78 5.73 17.97
CA GLY A 109 -7.51 7.16 17.90
C GLY A 109 -6.01 7.45 17.74
N TYR A 110 -5.68 8.64 17.23
CA TYR A 110 -4.29 9.02 16.95
C TYR A 110 -3.42 9.13 18.21
N ASP A 111 -4.02 9.25 19.37
CA ASP A 111 -3.40 9.40 20.69
C ASP A 111 -3.51 8.14 21.57
N HIS A 112 -3.96 7.02 21.01
CA HIS A 112 -4.20 5.76 21.73
C HIS A 112 -3.16 4.69 21.39
N GLY A 113 -1.95 4.81 21.92
CA GLY A 113 -0.98 3.72 22.01
C GLY A 113 -0.68 2.99 20.70
N THR A 114 -0.86 1.67 20.72
CA THR A 114 -0.51 0.78 19.59
C THR A 114 -1.76 0.11 19.00
N VAL A 115 -1.62 -0.43 17.78
CA VAL A 115 -2.68 -1.18 17.08
C VAL A 115 -2.69 -2.68 17.44
N ARG A 116 -2.03 -3.08 18.53
CA ARG A 116 -1.91 -4.49 18.91
C ARG A 116 -3.25 -5.13 19.32
N ASP A 117 -4.19 -4.34 19.81
CA ASP A 117 -5.54 -4.69 20.22
C ASP A 117 -6.58 -4.60 19.09
N HIS A 118 -6.14 -4.24 17.88
CA HIS A 118 -6.99 -4.29 16.70
C HIS A 118 -7.01 -5.72 16.17
N ALA A 119 -8.19 -6.19 15.80
CA ALA A 119 -8.37 -7.43 15.05
C ALA A 119 -8.27 -7.15 13.55
N ILE A 120 -7.66 -8.08 12.82
CA ILE A 120 -7.46 -7.96 11.37
C ILE A 120 -7.84 -9.24 10.65
N TYR A 121 -8.48 -9.08 9.48
CA TYR A 121 -8.75 -10.10 8.48
C TYR A 121 -8.17 -9.68 7.14
N ILE A 122 -7.55 -10.61 6.38
CA ILE A 122 -7.10 -10.38 4.99
C ILE A 122 -7.44 -11.59 4.14
N ASP A 123 -8.13 -11.37 3.01
CA ASP A 123 -8.55 -12.42 2.07
C ASP A 123 -7.40 -12.90 1.17
N SER A 124 -6.49 -13.69 1.75
CA SER A 124 -5.31 -14.19 1.04
C SER A 124 -4.83 -15.53 1.56
N ASP A 125 -4.42 -16.44 0.66
CA ASP A 125 -3.80 -17.72 1.00
C ASP A 125 -2.28 -17.67 1.03
N VAL A 126 -1.68 -16.65 0.39
CA VAL A 126 -0.22 -16.54 0.24
C VAL A 126 0.22 -15.08 0.31
N VAL A 127 1.46 -14.87 0.75
CA VAL A 127 2.19 -13.61 0.60
C VAL A 127 3.28 -13.76 -0.44
N THR A 128 3.76 -12.66 -1.03
CA THR A 128 4.98 -12.69 -1.82
C THR A 128 6.16 -13.06 -0.92
N ALA A 129 6.92 -14.08 -1.31
CA ALA A 129 8.12 -14.48 -0.58
C ALA A 129 9.21 -13.42 -0.76
N VAL A 130 9.89 -13.05 0.33
CA VAL A 130 10.88 -11.97 0.35
C VAL A 130 12.22 -12.46 0.88
N ASP A 131 13.29 -11.78 0.48
CA ASP A 131 14.62 -11.89 1.07
C ASP A 131 14.79 -11.02 2.32
N SER A 132 15.99 -10.96 2.88
CA SER A 132 16.28 -10.15 4.08
C SER A 132 16.22 -8.64 3.87
N GLY A 133 16.20 -8.17 2.63
CA GLY A 133 15.98 -6.78 2.23
C GLY A 133 14.51 -6.46 1.98
N LEU A 134 13.60 -7.40 2.26
CA LEU A 134 12.16 -7.32 1.97
C LEU A 134 11.86 -7.17 0.46
N ILE A 135 12.78 -7.65 -0.39
CA ILE A 135 12.59 -7.69 -1.83
C ILE A 135 11.94 -9.03 -2.21
N PRO A 136 10.87 -9.03 -3.01
CA PRO A 136 10.28 -10.26 -3.52
C PRO A 136 11.28 -11.13 -4.28
N THR A 137 11.22 -12.43 -4.03
CA THR A 137 12.06 -13.43 -4.73
C THR A 137 11.41 -14.00 -5.99
N GLY A 138 10.22 -13.51 -6.35
CA GLY A 138 9.38 -14.05 -7.42
C GLY A 138 8.52 -15.25 -7.00
N GLY A 139 8.71 -15.78 -5.79
CA GLY A 139 7.92 -16.85 -5.22
C GLY A 139 6.78 -16.39 -4.34
N TYR A 140 5.96 -17.36 -3.90
CA TYR A 140 4.87 -17.14 -2.94
C TYR A 140 5.08 -18.04 -1.72
N MET A 141 4.70 -17.53 -0.54
CA MET A 141 4.74 -18.28 0.71
C MET A 141 3.31 -18.45 1.25
N PRO A 142 2.86 -19.70 1.52
CA PRO A 142 1.57 -19.94 2.16
C PRO A 142 1.50 -19.28 3.53
N VAL A 143 0.35 -18.65 3.86
CA VAL A 143 0.13 -18.07 5.18
C VAL A 143 -0.24 -19.11 6.23
N SER A 144 -0.81 -20.23 5.81
CA SER A 144 -1.29 -21.32 6.70
C SER A 144 -0.22 -21.77 7.68
N GLN A 145 -0.62 -21.90 8.96
CA GLN A 145 0.24 -22.31 10.07
C GLN A 145 1.40 -21.33 10.37
N THR A 146 1.23 -20.07 10.01
CA THR A 146 2.17 -18.99 10.33
C THR A 146 1.42 -17.81 10.96
N PRO A 147 2.10 -16.88 11.64
CA PRO A 147 1.47 -15.65 12.13
C PRO A 147 0.92 -14.72 11.03
N LEU A 148 1.19 -15.02 9.75
CA LEU A 148 0.61 -14.33 8.59
C LEU A 148 -0.76 -14.87 8.17
N ASP A 149 -1.30 -15.90 8.85
CA ASP A 149 -2.61 -16.44 8.53
C ASP A 149 -3.73 -15.55 9.11
N LEU A 150 -4.12 -14.56 8.33
CA LEU A 150 -5.17 -13.58 8.65
C LEU A 150 -6.49 -13.88 7.93
N ARG A 151 -6.72 -15.14 7.51
CA ARG A 151 -7.96 -15.58 6.85
C ARG A 151 -9.14 -15.73 7.82
N GLU A 152 -8.86 -15.83 9.07
CA GLU A 152 -9.79 -15.65 10.19
C GLU A 152 -9.32 -14.42 10.96
N GLU A 153 -10.26 -13.69 11.54
CA GLU A 153 -9.95 -12.48 12.29
C GLU A 153 -9.04 -12.80 13.50
N MET A 154 -7.93 -12.07 13.63
CA MET A 154 -6.94 -12.27 14.68
C MET A 154 -6.45 -10.93 15.23
N LEU A 155 -6.16 -10.86 16.53
CA LEU A 155 -5.52 -9.69 17.11
C LEU A 155 -4.10 -9.50 16.53
N ILE A 156 -3.80 -8.29 16.09
CA ILE A 156 -2.48 -7.95 15.55
C ILE A 156 -1.38 -8.27 16.57
N GLY A 157 -1.66 -8.03 17.86
CA GLY A 157 -0.76 -8.32 18.96
C GLY A 157 -0.34 -9.78 19.04
N ASP A 158 -1.28 -10.72 18.85
CA ASP A 158 -1.00 -12.15 18.93
C ASP A 158 -0.03 -12.59 17.83
N GLY A 159 -0.21 -12.08 16.61
CA GLY A 159 0.72 -12.35 15.51
C GLY A 159 2.09 -11.70 15.73
N LEU A 160 2.14 -10.49 16.30
CA LEU A 160 3.41 -9.82 16.63
C LEU A 160 4.18 -10.59 17.73
N ASP A 161 3.52 -11.21 18.69
CA ASP A 161 4.16 -12.00 19.74
C ASP A 161 4.82 -13.28 19.15
N CYS A 162 4.29 -13.79 18.05
CA CYS A 162 4.82 -14.94 17.31
C CYS A 162 5.75 -14.55 16.14
N MET A 163 6.11 -13.27 15.96
CA MET A 163 6.88 -12.79 14.78
C MET A 163 8.23 -13.51 14.59
N ASN A 164 8.85 -13.99 15.65
CA ASN A 164 10.12 -14.72 15.59
C ASN A 164 10.00 -16.11 14.95
N GLU A 165 8.79 -16.65 14.84
CA GLU A 165 8.50 -17.93 14.20
C GLU A 165 8.35 -17.79 12.67
N CYS A 166 8.22 -16.55 12.17
CA CYS A 166 7.99 -16.23 10.76
C CYS A 166 9.15 -15.42 10.18
N VAL A 167 9.81 -15.95 9.16
CA VAL A 167 11.02 -15.32 8.59
C VAL A 167 10.76 -13.90 8.05
N PRO A 168 9.75 -13.63 7.21
CA PRO A 168 9.44 -12.27 6.76
C PRO A 168 9.21 -11.30 7.91
N MET A 169 8.45 -11.69 8.93
CA MET A 169 8.17 -10.84 10.09
C MET A 169 9.42 -10.52 10.92
N ARG A 170 10.37 -11.47 11.02
CA ARG A 170 11.66 -11.20 11.67
C ARG A 170 12.48 -10.16 10.93
N TYR A 171 12.50 -10.20 9.60
CA TYR A 171 13.19 -9.21 8.79
C TYR A 171 12.58 -7.82 8.97
N ALA A 172 11.25 -7.74 8.94
CA ALA A 172 10.49 -6.50 9.08
C ALA A 172 10.36 -6.01 10.54
N LYS A 173 10.58 -6.88 11.53
CA LYS A 173 10.27 -6.65 12.95
C LYS A 173 8.78 -6.48 13.22
N GLY A 174 7.94 -7.15 12.45
CA GLY A 174 6.49 -7.11 12.52
C GLY A 174 5.88 -7.44 11.15
N TYR A 175 4.66 -6.97 10.90
CA TYR A 175 4.05 -7.12 9.59
C TYR A 175 4.60 -6.04 8.64
N ASP A 176 5.14 -6.47 7.51
CA ASP A 176 5.49 -5.69 6.31
C ASP A 176 5.48 -6.65 5.11
N CYS A 177 4.29 -7.13 4.76
CA CYS A 177 4.10 -8.20 3.79
C CYS A 177 3.05 -7.84 2.75
N ASN A 178 3.32 -8.15 1.49
CA ASN A 178 2.34 -8.07 0.42
C ASN A 178 1.52 -9.36 0.36
N TYR A 179 0.24 -9.26 0.68
CA TYR A 179 -0.75 -10.34 0.59
C TYR A 179 -1.30 -10.40 -0.83
N VAL A 180 -1.30 -11.60 -1.41
CA VAL A 180 -1.84 -11.90 -2.74
C VAL A 180 -3.33 -12.17 -2.61
N LEU A 181 -4.17 -11.25 -3.10
CA LEU A 181 -5.61 -11.32 -2.89
C LEU A 181 -6.27 -12.42 -3.73
N ARG A 182 -7.15 -13.21 -3.11
CA ARG A 182 -7.86 -14.31 -3.79
C ARG A 182 -8.73 -13.82 -4.95
N LYS A 183 -9.28 -12.63 -4.84
CA LYS A 183 -10.12 -12.00 -5.87
C LYS A 183 -9.34 -11.58 -7.13
N GLY A 184 -7.99 -11.59 -7.09
CA GLY A 184 -7.16 -11.01 -8.14
C GLY A 184 -7.45 -9.52 -8.33
N SER A 185 -7.59 -9.07 -9.58
CA SER A 185 -7.92 -7.69 -9.95
C SER A 185 -9.43 -7.41 -10.07
N ALA A 186 -10.31 -8.26 -9.54
CA ALA A 186 -11.72 -7.92 -9.42
C ALA A 186 -11.96 -6.98 -8.25
N MET A 187 -12.88 -6.02 -8.38
CA MET A 187 -13.31 -5.19 -7.26
C MET A 187 -13.94 -6.05 -6.16
N GLY A 188 -13.48 -5.91 -4.92
CA GLY A 188 -14.01 -6.68 -3.81
C GLY A 188 -13.33 -6.38 -2.48
N LEU A 189 -13.94 -6.84 -1.39
CA LEU A 189 -13.37 -6.79 -0.05
C LEU A 189 -12.04 -7.54 -0.02
N CYS A 190 -11.02 -6.93 0.54
CA CYS A 190 -9.69 -7.55 0.67
C CYS A 190 -9.19 -7.63 2.11
N ALA A 191 -9.62 -6.72 2.96
CA ALA A 191 -9.23 -6.68 4.37
C ALA A 191 -10.30 -6.02 5.23
N CYS A 192 -10.31 -6.36 6.51
CA CYS A 192 -11.14 -5.72 7.53
C CYS A 192 -10.31 -5.54 8.80
N VAL A 193 -10.42 -4.37 9.42
CA VAL A 193 -9.82 -4.06 10.72
C VAL A 193 -10.92 -3.66 11.68
N HIS A 194 -10.93 -4.24 12.87
CA HIS A 194 -11.89 -3.92 13.92
C HIS A 194 -11.17 -3.59 15.23
N HIS A 195 -11.68 -2.62 15.97
CA HIS A 195 -11.24 -2.30 17.32
C HIS A 195 -12.42 -2.37 18.29
N GLU A 196 -12.45 -3.42 19.12
CA GLU A 196 -13.59 -3.79 19.96
C GLU A 196 -14.00 -2.67 20.93
N GLU A 197 -13.04 -2.04 21.63
CA GLU A 197 -13.35 -1.02 22.65
C GLU A 197 -14.02 0.22 22.05
N SER A 198 -13.65 0.63 20.84
CA SER A 198 -14.27 1.78 20.16
C SER A 198 -15.46 1.40 19.28
N GLY A 199 -15.67 0.11 19.01
CA GLY A 199 -16.66 -0.41 18.06
C GLY A 199 -16.39 0.00 16.61
N ARG A 200 -15.21 0.58 16.30
CA ARG A 200 -14.90 1.05 14.94
C ARG A 200 -14.37 -0.10 14.09
N THR A 201 -14.89 -0.14 12.87
CA THR A 201 -14.48 -1.08 11.82
C THR A 201 -14.08 -0.32 10.57
N MET A 202 -13.06 -0.80 9.88
CA MET A 202 -12.62 -0.32 8.58
C MET A 202 -12.53 -1.50 7.61
N GLU A 203 -13.38 -1.52 6.61
CA GLU A 203 -13.31 -2.46 5.49
C GLU A 203 -12.50 -1.85 4.35
N VAL A 204 -11.65 -2.65 3.69
CA VAL A 204 -10.86 -2.23 2.52
C VAL A 204 -11.35 -2.99 1.30
N ILE A 205 -11.84 -2.25 0.31
CA ILE A 205 -12.40 -2.77 -0.93
C ILE A 205 -11.56 -2.21 -2.07
N THR A 206 -11.09 -3.07 -2.98
CA THR A 206 -10.19 -2.63 -4.06
C THR A 206 -10.26 -3.54 -5.27
N ASP A 207 -9.82 -3.05 -6.43
CA ASP A 207 -9.52 -3.82 -7.63
C ASP A 207 -8.04 -4.21 -7.75
N GLN A 208 -7.19 -3.78 -6.82
CA GLN A 208 -5.78 -4.15 -6.81
C GLN A 208 -5.57 -5.65 -6.49
N PRO A 209 -4.55 -6.30 -7.09
CA PRO A 209 -4.29 -7.74 -6.90
C PRO A 209 -3.61 -8.06 -5.57
N GLY A 210 -3.11 -7.07 -4.85
CA GLY A 210 -2.40 -7.24 -3.59
C GLY A 210 -2.68 -6.12 -2.60
N VAL A 211 -2.36 -6.38 -1.33
CA VAL A 211 -2.35 -5.39 -0.26
C VAL A 211 -1.11 -5.57 0.61
N GLN A 212 -0.35 -4.51 0.80
CA GLN A 212 0.70 -4.46 1.80
C GLN A 212 0.09 -4.21 3.16
N PHE A 213 0.29 -5.12 4.09
CA PHE A 213 -0.02 -4.91 5.49
C PHE A 213 1.26 -4.56 6.24
N TYR A 214 1.29 -3.35 6.79
CA TYR A 214 2.42 -2.81 7.52
C TYR A 214 1.98 -2.27 8.89
N THR A 215 2.69 -2.65 9.95
CA THR A 215 2.35 -2.27 11.33
C THR A 215 3.29 -1.22 11.92
N ALA A 216 3.80 -0.30 11.12
CA ALA A 216 4.67 0.79 11.57
C ALA A 216 5.87 0.30 12.44
N CYS A 217 6.45 -0.85 12.06
CA CYS A 217 7.40 -1.62 12.87
C CYS A 217 8.66 -0.86 13.30
N THR A 218 9.03 0.18 12.54
CA THR A 218 10.26 0.97 12.74
C THR A 218 9.97 2.44 12.99
N THR A 219 8.71 2.80 13.23
CA THR A 219 8.32 4.18 13.47
C THR A 219 8.89 4.68 14.79
N ASP A 220 9.53 5.86 14.74
CA ASP A 220 9.97 6.65 15.89
C ASP A 220 9.86 8.13 15.49
N TYR A 221 8.68 8.72 15.72
CA TYR A 221 8.37 10.07 15.26
C TYR A 221 7.84 10.94 16.42
N ALA A 222 8.69 11.85 16.91
CA ALA A 222 8.43 12.62 18.12
C ALA A 222 7.45 13.79 17.92
N ASP A 223 7.32 14.31 16.69
CA ASP A 223 6.53 15.51 16.38
C ASP A 223 5.20 15.17 15.71
N GLY A 224 4.48 14.18 16.24
CA GLY A 224 3.22 13.70 15.71
C GLY A 224 2.04 14.66 15.97
N LYS A 225 0.88 14.31 15.43
CA LYS A 225 -0.37 15.05 15.60
C LYS A 225 -0.66 15.26 17.09
N GLY A 226 -0.99 16.51 17.47
CA GLY A 226 -1.26 16.87 18.85
C GLY A 226 -0.07 16.77 19.79
N GLY A 227 1.17 16.70 19.27
CA GLY A 227 2.40 16.55 20.06
C GLY A 227 2.68 15.12 20.49
N MET A 228 2.02 14.15 19.89
CA MET A 228 2.23 12.72 20.20
C MET A 228 3.58 12.23 19.67
N HIS A 229 4.20 11.33 20.42
CA HIS A 229 5.35 10.57 19.97
C HIS A 229 4.87 9.20 19.47
N TYR A 230 4.94 8.97 18.16
CA TYR A 230 4.57 7.69 17.57
C TYR A 230 5.76 6.73 17.61
N LEU A 231 5.59 5.66 18.34
CA LEU A 231 6.55 4.56 18.51
C LEU A 231 6.15 3.37 17.60
N PRO A 232 6.97 2.31 17.52
CA PRO A 232 6.60 1.12 16.76
C PRO A 232 5.21 0.60 17.13
N TYR A 233 4.47 0.20 16.10
CA TYR A 233 3.10 -0.30 16.19
C TYR A 233 2.03 0.74 16.57
N SER A 234 2.31 2.04 16.50
CA SER A 234 1.31 3.10 16.76
C SER A 234 0.24 3.22 15.66
N GLY A 235 0.44 2.58 14.54
CA GLY A 235 -0.50 2.59 13.42
C GLY A 235 -0.30 1.40 12.52
N LEU A 236 -1.27 1.18 11.65
CA LEU A 236 -1.20 0.18 10.59
C LEU A 236 -1.50 0.81 9.23
N CYS A 237 -0.91 0.24 8.17
CA CYS A 237 -1.21 0.60 6.79
C CYS A 237 -1.75 -0.61 6.04
N LEU A 238 -2.73 -0.37 5.18
CA LEU A 238 -3.26 -1.32 4.21
C LEU A 238 -3.15 -0.68 2.83
N GLU A 239 -1.99 -0.89 2.19
CA GLU A 239 -1.61 -0.28 0.93
C GLU A 239 -1.99 -1.22 -0.21
N THR A 240 -3.12 -0.98 -0.85
CA THR A 240 -3.57 -1.76 -2.00
C THR A 240 -2.72 -1.44 -3.21
N GLN A 241 -2.19 -2.46 -3.88
CA GLN A 241 -1.14 -2.29 -4.87
C GLN A 241 -0.98 -3.49 -5.80
N HIS A 242 -0.23 -3.31 -6.89
CA HIS A 242 0.46 -4.41 -7.55
C HIS A 242 1.63 -4.87 -6.67
N TYR A 243 2.12 -6.10 -6.89
CA TYR A 243 3.15 -6.66 -6.03
C TYR A 243 4.46 -5.86 -6.11
N PRO A 244 5.17 -5.68 -4.98
CA PRO A 244 6.47 -5.03 -4.99
C PRO A 244 7.43 -5.74 -5.95
N ASP A 245 8.35 -4.98 -6.53
CA ASP A 245 9.36 -5.45 -7.50
C ASP A 245 8.78 -6.13 -8.75
N ALA A 246 7.49 -5.92 -9.07
CA ALA A 246 6.83 -6.53 -10.22
C ALA A 246 7.55 -6.30 -11.57
N PRO A 247 8.22 -5.17 -11.85
CA PRO A 247 8.98 -5.01 -13.09
C PRO A 247 10.08 -6.05 -13.30
N ASN A 248 10.60 -6.64 -12.22
CA ASN A 248 11.67 -7.65 -12.24
C ASN A 248 11.14 -9.10 -12.20
N HIS A 249 9.82 -9.30 -12.06
CA HIS A 249 9.18 -10.60 -11.93
C HIS A 249 8.08 -10.81 -12.98
N PRO A 250 8.38 -11.46 -14.13
CA PRO A 250 7.41 -11.64 -15.23
C PRO A 250 6.18 -12.49 -14.86
N ASN A 251 6.24 -13.23 -13.76
CA ASN A 251 5.12 -14.00 -13.21
C ASN A 251 4.19 -13.20 -12.28
N PHE A 252 4.54 -11.97 -11.96
CA PHE A 252 3.69 -11.05 -11.20
C PHE A 252 2.75 -10.27 -12.14
N PRO A 253 1.62 -9.76 -11.63
CA PRO A 253 0.80 -8.81 -12.39
C PRO A 253 1.65 -7.63 -12.86
N THR A 254 1.55 -7.30 -14.15
CA THR A 254 2.40 -6.27 -14.76
C THR A 254 2.09 -4.86 -14.20
N THR A 255 3.14 -4.11 -13.96
CA THR A 255 3.08 -2.66 -13.64
C THR A 255 3.46 -1.80 -14.85
N THR A 256 3.66 -2.41 -16.02
CA THR A 256 3.95 -1.67 -17.25
C THR A 256 2.71 -0.97 -17.77
N LEU A 257 2.83 0.32 -18.05
CA LEU A 257 1.82 1.12 -18.74
C LEU A 257 2.39 1.55 -20.10
N ARG A 258 1.61 1.40 -21.16
CA ARG A 258 2.01 1.73 -22.53
C ARG A 258 1.19 2.90 -23.09
N PRO A 259 1.71 3.64 -24.10
CA PRO A 259 0.94 4.64 -24.79
C PRO A 259 -0.38 4.07 -25.32
N GLY A 260 -1.49 4.77 -25.04
CA GLY A 260 -2.84 4.34 -25.40
C GLY A 260 -3.53 3.45 -24.38
N GLU A 261 -2.83 2.98 -23.36
CA GLU A 261 -3.42 2.30 -22.19
C GLU A 261 -3.76 3.32 -21.10
N ILE A 262 -4.67 2.96 -20.22
CA ILE A 262 -5.06 3.74 -19.04
C ILE A 262 -4.79 2.87 -17.81
N TYR A 263 -3.99 3.39 -16.89
CA TYR A 263 -3.95 2.89 -15.52
C TYR A 263 -5.19 3.41 -14.82
N ASP A 264 -6.03 2.53 -14.30
CA ASP A 264 -7.31 2.88 -13.67
C ASP A 264 -7.55 1.92 -12.51
N THR A 265 -7.47 2.39 -11.27
CA THR A 265 -7.64 1.57 -10.08
C THR A 265 -8.35 2.34 -8.96
N THR A 266 -9.08 1.60 -8.13
CA THR A 266 -9.86 2.17 -7.03
C THR A 266 -9.61 1.42 -5.73
N THR A 267 -9.54 2.19 -4.64
CA THR A 267 -9.53 1.67 -3.28
C THR A 267 -10.50 2.45 -2.42
N ILE A 268 -11.31 1.73 -1.66
CA ILE A 268 -12.32 2.27 -0.74
C ILE A 268 -11.99 1.80 0.67
N TYR A 269 -11.87 2.74 1.60
CA TYR A 269 -11.86 2.49 3.03
C TYR A 269 -13.24 2.83 3.57
N ALA A 270 -14.03 1.82 3.91
CA ALA A 270 -15.39 1.97 4.41
C ALA A 270 -15.39 1.90 5.93
N PHE A 271 -15.72 3.01 6.58
CA PHE A 271 -15.72 3.10 8.04
C PHE A 271 -17.12 2.84 8.59
N ARG A 272 -17.18 2.05 9.67
CA ARG A 272 -18.43 1.72 10.38
C ARG A 272 -18.19 1.83 11.88
N VAL A 273 -19.28 1.92 12.62
CA VAL A 273 -19.28 1.83 14.10
C VAL A 273 -20.40 0.87 14.48
N ASP A 274 -20.08 -0.11 15.26
CA ASP A 274 -21.07 -1.03 15.81
C ASP A 274 -22.01 -0.27 16.75
N ALA A 275 -23.32 -0.53 16.62
CA ALA A 275 -24.36 0.17 17.38
C ALA A 275 -24.52 -0.37 18.81
#